data_27425422897821a58450ac1737576fa5
#
_entry.id   27425422897821a58450ac1737576fa5
#
_cell.length_a   1.000
_cell.length_b   1.000
_cell.length_c   1.000
_cell.angle_alpha   90.00
_cell.angle_beta   90.00
_cell.angle_gamma   90.00
#
_symmetry.space_group_name_H-M   'P 1'
#
loop_
_entity.id
_entity.type
_entity.pdbx_description
1 polymer ?
#
loop_
_entity_poly.entity_id
_entity_poly.type
_entity_poly.pdbx_seq_one_letter_code
_entity_poly.pdbx_strand_id
1 'polypeptide(L)'
;MNIFIIGDLHGDKNPIRNFYRNHIKGTPREQEENWLICLGDFGALYWFDYRDRNFKRDLSKYPFKYFVIRGNHEERASNRAIIEPDLWEEVECFGNTCLRQPAFPNIYYAKDEGGIYNIAGRKTLVIPGAYSVDKWYRLQNGWTWFPNEQLTLRERQNLEELVMDQHFNLVLSHTCPYSKMPTDLFLRGIDQSSVDSTMERWLDHLDNNITYDLWCWGHYHSDRVEAPRCEMFMHEADLLEDIEARWRRYNETGELDWWIPVSPLFKKLMESE
;
A
#
# COMPACT_ATOMS: atom_id res chain seq x y z
N MET A 1 10.34 -1.15 -17.97
CA MET A 1 9.35 -1.51 -16.93
C MET A 1 9.04 -0.25 -16.13
N ASN A 2 7.79 0.18 -16.10
CA ASN A 2 7.33 1.32 -15.32
C ASN A 2 6.67 0.81 -14.04
N ILE A 3 6.95 1.44 -12.90
CA ILE A 3 6.36 1.14 -11.61
C ILE A 3 5.50 2.32 -11.18
N PHE A 4 4.21 2.10 -11.01
CA PHE A 4 3.27 3.09 -10.48
C PHE A 4 2.82 2.66 -9.09
N ILE A 5 2.57 3.62 -8.21
CA ILE A 5 2.06 3.40 -6.85
C ILE A 5 0.67 4.01 -6.75
N ILE A 6 -0.26 3.27 -6.16
CA ILE A 6 -1.62 3.70 -5.85
C ILE A 6 -2.02 3.16 -4.47
N GLY A 7 -2.95 3.82 -3.80
CA GLY A 7 -3.48 3.37 -2.50
C GLY A 7 -4.74 2.53 -2.61
N ASP A 8 -5.70 2.87 -1.80
CA ASP A 8 -6.90 2.10 -1.47
C ASP A 8 -7.94 2.12 -2.60
N LEU A 9 -8.18 0.99 -3.25
CA LEU A 9 -9.17 0.88 -4.34
C LEU A 9 -10.55 0.42 -3.86
N HIS A 10 -10.63 -0.37 -2.79
CA HIS A 10 -11.89 -0.93 -2.25
C HIS A 10 -12.78 -1.58 -3.31
N GLY A 11 -12.19 -2.20 -4.33
CA GLY A 11 -12.93 -2.82 -5.45
C GLY A 11 -13.48 -1.81 -6.47
N ASP A 12 -13.15 -0.52 -6.37
CA ASP A 12 -13.47 0.47 -7.40
C ASP A 12 -12.38 0.47 -8.48
N LYS A 13 -12.77 0.14 -9.70
CA LYS A 13 -11.89 0.18 -10.87
C LYS A 13 -11.72 1.58 -11.49
N ASN A 14 -12.52 2.56 -11.05
CA ASN A 14 -12.53 3.87 -11.70
C ASN A 14 -11.19 4.61 -11.59
N PRO A 15 -10.47 4.59 -10.45
CA PRO A 15 -9.13 5.18 -10.38
C PRO A 15 -8.20 4.62 -11.46
N ILE A 16 -8.13 3.29 -11.61
CA ILE A 16 -7.29 2.63 -12.62
C ILE A 16 -7.75 2.97 -14.05
N ARG A 17 -9.07 2.96 -14.29
CA ARG A 17 -9.61 3.33 -15.60
C ARG A 17 -9.25 4.77 -15.99
N ASN A 18 -9.35 5.68 -15.04
CA ASN A 18 -9.04 7.10 -15.26
C ASN A 18 -7.54 7.28 -15.48
N PHE A 19 -6.72 6.66 -14.66
CA PHE A 19 -5.26 6.65 -14.81
C PHE A 19 -4.85 6.11 -16.18
N TYR A 20 -5.35 4.94 -16.58
CA TYR A 20 -5.08 4.38 -17.89
C TYR A 20 -5.44 5.35 -19.03
N ARG A 21 -6.65 5.92 -18.98
CA ARG A 21 -7.14 6.83 -20.03
C ARG A 21 -6.32 8.11 -20.15
N ASN A 22 -5.89 8.66 -19.03
CA ASN A 22 -5.27 9.97 -18.98
C ASN A 22 -3.74 9.91 -19.14
N HIS A 23 -3.09 8.80 -18.76
CA HIS A 23 -1.63 8.74 -18.64
C HIS A 23 -0.97 7.62 -19.44
N ILE A 24 -1.71 6.60 -19.85
CA ILE A 24 -1.14 5.42 -20.52
C ILE A 24 -1.65 5.27 -21.95
N LYS A 25 -2.97 5.36 -22.14
CA LYS A 25 -3.62 5.11 -23.43
C LYS A 25 -3.10 6.06 -24.51
N GLY A 26 -2.66 5.48 -25.64
CA GLY A 26 -2.11 6.25 -26.77
C GLY A 26 -0.72 6.81 -26.57
N THR A 27 -0.06 6.49 -25.46
CA THR A 27 1.35 6.81 -25.20
C THR A 27 2.25 5.60 -25.47
N PRO A 28 3.57 5.78 -25.61
CA PRO A 28 4.51 4.66 -25.71
C PRO A 28 4.40 3.67 -24.55
N ARG A 29 4.06 4.13 -23.35
CA ARG A 29 3.88 3.29 -22.15
C ARG A 29 2.78 2.22 -22.31
N GLU A 30 1.81 2.41 -23.20
CA GLU A 30 0.75 1.40 -23.44
C GLU A 30 1.31 0.06 -23.95
N GLN A 31 2.47 0.09 -24.61
CA GLN A 31 3.17 -1.10 -25.14
C GLN A 31 4.31 -1.58 -24.24
N GLU A 32 4.54 -0.90 -23.13
CA GLU A 32 5.60 -1.23 -22.18
C GLU A 32 5.08 -2.12 -21.06
N GLU A 33 5.99 -2.71 -20.31
CA GLU A 33 5.64 -3.42 -19.10
C GLU A 33 5.34 -2.42 -17.98
N ASN A 34 4.08 -2.40 -17.54
CA ASN A 34 3.59 -1.51 -16.50
C ASN A 34 3.14 -2.33 -15.28
N TRP A 35 3.70 -1.98 -14.11
CA TRP A 35 3.28 -2.50 -12.82
C TRP A 35 2.55 -1.42 -12.04
N LEU A 36 1.44 -1.79 -11.42
CA LEU A 36 0.70 -0.95 -10.49
C LEU A 36 0.76 -1.61 -9.12
N ILE A 37 1.46 -0.97 -8.18
CA ILE A 37 1.57 -1.41 -6.80
C ILE A 37 0.41 -0.79 -6.02
N CYS A 38 -0.45 -1.63 -5.44
CA CYS A 38 -1.54 -1.19 -4.58
C CYS A 38 -1.12 -1.34 -3.11
N LEU A 39 -1.19 -0.24 -2.38
CA LEU A 39 -0.76 -0.13 -0.97
C LEU A 39 -1.82 -0.62 0.03
N GLY A 40 -2.60 -1.61 -0.34
CA GLY A 40 -3.64 -2.23 0.47
C GLY A 40 -5.04 -1.88 0.03
N ASP A 41 -6.01 -2.53 0.66
CA ASP A 41 -7.45 -2.35 0.40
C ASP A 41 -7.81 -2.39 -1.09
N PHE A 42 -7.21 -3.37 -1.78
CA PHE A 42 -7.41 -3.59 -3.22
C PHE A 42 -8.85 -3.96 -3.55
N GLY A 43 -9.50 -4.74 -2.66
CA GLY A 43 -10.89 -5.12 -2.79
C GLY A 43 -11.14 -6.36 -3.65
N ALA A 44 -10.14 -7.23 -3.81
CA ALA A 44 -10.26 -8.46 -4.58
C ALA A 44 -10.39 -9.73 -3.72
N LEU A 45 -10.29 -9.62 -2.40
CA LEU A 45 -10.45 -10.68 -1.41
C LEU A 45 -11.35 -10.22 -0.25
N TYR A 46 -12.46 -9.58 -0.58
CA TYR A 46 -13.39 -9.02 0.41
C TYR A 46 -14.73 -9.77 0.46
N TRP A 47 -15.33 -10.07 -0.70
CA TRP A 47 -16.66 -10.66 -0.80
C TRP A 47 -16.68 -12.16 -0.97
N PHE A 48 -15.60 -12.76 -1.51
CA PHE A 48 -15.45 -14.18 -1.87
C PHE A 48 -16.52 -14.69 -2.84
N ASP A 49 -17.06 -13.81 -3.68
CA ASP A 49 -18.10 -14.14 -4.64
C ASP A 49 -17.83 -13.53 -6.03
N TYR A 50 -18.87 -13.39 -6.83
CA TYR A 50 -18.78 -12.85 -8.20
C TYR A 50 -18.29 -11.39 -8.24
N ARG A 51 -18.40 -10.61 -7.16
CA ARG A 51 -17.96 -9.20 -7.09
C ARG A 51 -16.45 -9.13 -7.16
N ASP A 52 -15.75 -9.89 -6.37
CA ASP A 52 -14.27 -9.96 -6.40
C ASP A 52 -13.78 -10.48 -7.75
N ARG A 53 -14.48 -11.49 -8.29
CA ARG A 53 -14.16 -12.06 -9.61
C ARG A 53 -14.39 -11.05 -10.73
N ASN A 54 -15.47 -10.29 -10.69
CA ASN A 54 -15.77 -9.26 -11.69
C ASN A 54 -14.76 -8.12 -11.63
N PHE A 55 -14.39 -7.68 -10.43
CA PHE A 55 -13.35 -6.67 -10.25
C PHE A 55 -12.02 -7.14 -10.87
N LYS A 56 -11.52 -8.30 -10.51
CA LYS A 56 -10.30 -8.88 -11.12
C LYS A 56 -10.38 -9.00 -12.64
N ARG A 57 -11.53 -9.43 -13.18
CA ARG A 57 -11.76 -9.50 -14.62
C ARG A 57 -11.75 -8.13 -15.29
N ASP A 58 -12.30 -7.12 -14.65
CA ASP A 58 -12.28 -5.77 -15.17
C ASP A 58 -10.87 -5.18 -15.18
N LEU A 59 -10.07 -5.44 -14.15
CA LEU A 59 -8.68 -5.01 -14.08
C LEU A 59 -7.81 -5.70 -15.15
N SER A 60 -8.09 -6.95 -15.48
CA SER A 60 -7.36 -7.68 -16.52
C SER A 60 -7.54 -7.13 -17.95
N LYS A 61 -8.41 -6.13 -18.13
CA LYS A 61 -8.59 -5.42 -19.41
C LYS A 61 -7.56 -4.31 -19.64
N TYR A 62 -6.82 -3.93 -18.62
CA TYR A 62 -5.79 -2.86 -18.69
C TYR A 62 -4.40 -3.47 -18.83
N PRO A 63 -3.44 -2.78 -19.46
CA PRO A 63 -2.09 -3.27 -19.67
C PRO A 63 -1.22 -3.14 -18.41
N PHE A 64 -1.75 -3.59 -17.28
CA PHE A 64 -1.04 -3.57 -16.00
C PHE A 64 -0.87 -4.96 -15.43
N LYS A 65 0.28 -5.19 -14.81
CA LYS A 65 0.47 -6.17 -13.76
C LYS A 65 0.25 -5.48 -12.41
N TYR A 66 -0.43 -6.14 -11.51
CA TYR A 66 -0.77 -5.60 -10.20
C TYR A 66 0.04 -6.32 -9.13
N PHE A 67 0.73 -5.56 -8.28
CA PHE A 67 1.37 -6.08 -7.09
C PHE A 67 0.57 -5.57 -5.88
N VAL A 68 -0.11 -6.48 -5.21
CA VAL A 68 -1.09 -6.16 -4.16
C VAL A 68 -0.46 -6.39 -2.80
N ILE A 69 -0.35 -5.34 -2.02
CA ILE A 69 -0.06 -5.41 -0.59
C ILE A 69 -1.41 -5.52 0.13
N ARG A 70 -1.54 -6.42 1.09
CA ARG A 70 -2.81 -6.62 1.79
C ARG A 70 -3.10 -5.43 2.73
N GLY A 71 -4.34 -4.92 2.68
CA GLY A 71 -4.87 -3.94 3.62
C GLY A 71 -5.62 -4.59 4.79
N ASN A 72 -6.44 -3.80 5.49
CA ASN A 72 -7.31 -4.28 6.56
C ASN A 72 -8.70 -4.71 6.06
N HIS A 73 -9.09 -4.30 4.86
CA HIS A 73 -10.35 -4.70 4.22
C HIS A 73 -10.19 -5.89 3.27
N GLU A 74 -9.28 -6.80 3.58
CA GLU A 74 -9.01 -7.98 2.76
C GLU A 74 -8.61 -9.18 3.62
N GLU A 75 -9.08 -10.35 3.20
CA GLU A 75 -8.59 -11.61 3.75
C GLU A 75 -7.15 -11.87 3.27
N ARG A 76 -6.40 -12.60 4.06
CA ARG A 76 -5.08 -13.10 3.68
C ARG A 76 -5.18 -14.06 2.49
N ALA A 77 -4.44 -13.81 1.45
CA ALA A 77 -4.40 -14.70 0.28
C ALA A 77 -3.90 -16.11 0.64
N SER A 78 -3.14 -16.24 1.73
CA SER A 78 -2.65 -17.51 2.27
C SER A 78 -3.64 -18.26 3.16
N ASN A 79 -4.78 -17.66 3.54
CA ASN A 79 -5.76 -18.29 4.44
C ASN A 79 -6.53 -19.42 3.76
N ARG A 80 -5.98 -20.64 3.83
CA ARG A 80 -6.54 -21.85 3.19
C ARG A 80 -7.88 -22.31 3.77
N ALA A 81 -8.32 -21.75 4.90
CA ALA A 81 -9.63 -22.06 5.48
C ALA A 81 -10.79 -21.35 4.75
N ILE A 82 -10.50 -20.20 4.12
CA ILE A 82 -11.50 -19.37 3.42
C ILE A 82 -11.20 -19.33 1.92
N ILE A 83 -9.93 -19.22 1.56
CA ILE A 83 -9.47 -19.15 0.17
C ILE A 83 -9.32 -20.57 -0.37
N GLU A 84 -10.01 -20.92 -1.45
CA GLU A 84 -9.92 -22.23 -2.10
C GLU A 84 -8.48 -22.51 -2.58
N PRO A 85 -7.76 -23.48 -1.99
CA PRO A 85 -6.32 -23.67 -2.23
C PRO A 85 -6.00 -23.99 -3.70
N ASP A 86 -6.85 -24.80 -4.36
CA ASP A 86 -6.61 -25.31 -5.72
C ASP A 86 -6.68 -24.22 -6.80
N LEU A 87 -7.16 -23.03 -6.43
CA LEU A 87 -7.24 -21.88 -7.32
C LEU A 87 -6.01 -20.96 -7.24
N TRP A 88 -4.99 -21.31 -6.46
CA TRP A 88 -3.83 -20.46 -6.19
C TRP A 88 -2.52 -21.18 -6.47
N GLU A 89 -1.55 -20.44 -6.96
CA GLU A 89 -0.17 -20.88 -7.16
C GLU A 89 0.81 -19.93 -6.49
N GLU A 90 1.93 -20.48 -6.05
CA GLU A 90 3.09 -19.70 -5.63
C GLU A 90 3.92 -19.36 -6.87
N VAL A 91 4.28 -18.09 -6.99
CA VAL A 91 5.08 -17.59 -8.12
C VAL A 91 6.18 -16.66 -7.59
N GLU A 92 7.31 -16.64 -8.28
CA GLU A 92 8.31 -15.64 -8.01
C GLU A 92 7.88 -14.29 -8.59
N CYS A 93 7.98 -13.23 -7.77
CA CYS A 93 7.73 -11.86 -8.17
C CYS A 93 8.66 -10.93 -7.38
N PHE A 94 9.43 -10.10 -8.08
CA PHE A 94 10.38 -9.17 -7.47
C PHE A 94 11.37 -9.83 -6.49
N GLY A 95 11.85 -11.06 -6.82
CA GLY A 95 12.83 -11.77 -6.02
C GLY A 95 12.28 -12.39 -4.73
N ASN A 96 10.97 -12.46 -4.56
CA ASN A 96 10.33 -13.14 -3.44
C ASN A 96 9.10 -13.95 -3.93
N THR A 97 8.56 -14.80 -3.07
CA THR A 97 7.35 -15.57 -3.35
C THR A 97 6.12 -14.67 -3.22
N CYS A 98 5.22 -14.75 -4.20
CA CYS A 98 3.89 -14.16 -4.17
C CYS A 98 2.85 -15.24 -4.42
N LEU A 99 1.61 -14.95 -4.07
CA LEU A 99 0.47 -15.77 -4.45
C LEU A 99 -0.22 -15.18 -5.69
N ARG A 100 -0.71 -16.05 -6.57
CA ARG A 100 -1.42 -15.67 -7.78
C ARG A 100 -2.53 -16.66 -8.08
N GLN A 101 -3.63 -16.18 -8.66
CA GLN A 101 -4.64 -17.04 -9.24
C GLN A 101 -4.35 -17.23 -10.74
N PRO A 102 -4.21 -18.47 -11.27
CA PRO A 102 -3.99 -18.71 -12.70
C PRO A 102 -5.07 -18.08 -13.60
N ALA A 103 -6.29 -17.93 -13.09
CA ALA A 103 -7.40 -17.27 -13.80
C ALA A 103 -7.19 -15.74 -13.96
N PHE A 104 -6.28 -15.14 -13.16
CA PHE A 104 -5.94 -13.70 -13.19
C PHE A 104 -4.43 -13.53 -13.12
N PRO A 105 -3.70 -13.92 -14.18
CA PRO A 105 -2.25 -14.07 -14.15
C PRO A 105 -1.49 -12.74 -14.03
N ASN A 106 -2.18 -11.64 -14.13
CA ASN A 106 -1.63 -10.29 -13.98
C ASN A 106 -1.77 -9.71 -12.56
N ILE A 107 -2.33 -10.47 -11.58
CA ILE A 107 -2.51 -10.01 -10.20
C ILE A 107 -1.66 -10.87 -9.27
N TYR A 108 -0.71 -10.24 -8.59
CA TYR A 108 0.26 -10.86 -7.68
C TYR A 108 0.00 -10.33 -6.28
N TYR A 109 -0.21 -11.22 -5.33
CA TYR A 109 -0.40 -10.86 -3.92
C TYR A 109 0.92 -11.06 -3.18
N ALA A 110 1.43 -10.00 -2.56
CA ALA A 110 2.59 -10.06 -1.69
C ALA A 110 2.34 -11.00 -0.51
N LYS A 111 3.39 -11.45 0.15
CA LYS A 111 3.29 -12.27 1.36
C LYS A 111 2.47 -11.56 2.44
N ASP A 112 1.55 -12.29 3.05
CA ASP A 112 0.67 -11.78 4.11
C ASP A 112 1.40 -11.36 5.39
N GLU A 113 2.61 -11.89 5.60
CA GLU A 113 3.51 -11.55 6.70
C GLU A 113 4.52 -10.43 6.35
N GLY A 114 4.49 -9.93 5.12
CA GLY A 114 5.45 -8.96 4.62
C GLY A 114 6.77 -9.58 4.17
N GLY A 115 7.76 -8.74 3.85
CA GLY A 115 9.07 -9.23 3.42
C GLY A 115 9.87 -8.23 2.59
N ILE A 116 11.04 -8.67 2.14
CA ILE A 116 11.95 -7.89 1.31
C ILE A 116 11.80 -8.32 -0.15
N TYR A 117 11.64 -7.35 -1.03
CA TYR A 117 11.48 -7.49 -2.48
C TYR A 117 12.54 -6.67 -3.22
N ASN A 118 12.78 -7.00 -4.48
CA ASN A 118 13.62 -6.21 -5.39
C ASN A 118 12.75 -5.59 -6.49
N ILE A 119 12.17 -4.44 -6.23
CA ILE A 119 11.26 -3.78 -7.18
C ILE A 119 12.07 -2.89 -8.13
N ALA A 120 12.25 -3.34 -9.36
CA ALA A 120 13.02 -2.63 -10.39
C ALA A 120 14.42 -2.19 -9.92
N GLY A 121 15.15 -3.08 -9.23
CA GLY A 121 16.48 -2.80 -8.69
C GLY A 121 16.50 -2.12 -7.31
N ARG A 122 15.32 -1.80 -6.75
CA ARG A 122 15.19 -1.18 -5.42
C ARG A 122 14.97 -2.24 -4.36
N LYS A 123 15.84 -2.28 -3.36
CA LYS A 123 15.61 -3.08 -2.16
C LYS A 123 14.42 -2.52 -1.42
N THR A 124 13.31 -3.24 -1.45
CA THR A 124 12.01 -2.77 -0.98
C THR A 124 11.52 -3.59 0.20
N LEU A 125 11.17 -2.92 1.29
CA LEU A 125 10.46 -3.53 2.42
C LEU A 125 8.96 -3.38 2.19
N VAL A 126 8.21 -4.49 2.27
CA VAL A 126 6.75 -4.54 2.12
C VAL A 126 6.11 -4.96 3.44
N ILE A 127 5.19 -4.15 3.96
CA ILE A 127 4.52 -4.36 5.26
C ILE A 127 3.00 -4.27 5.08
N PRO A 128 2.28 -5.39 5.13
CA PRO A 128 0.83 -5.43 4.96
C PRO A 128 0.09 -5.18 6.27
N GLY A 129 -1.19 -4.83 6.16
CA GLY A 129 -2.17 -4.79 7.23
C GLY A 129 -2.21 -3.51 8.03
N ALA A 130 -3.36 -3.29 8.65
CA ALA A 130 -3.66 -2.19 9.57
C ALA A 130 -4.84 -2.58 10.45
N TYR A 131 -5.19 -1.75 11.43
CA TYR A 131 -6.40 -1.91 12.23
C TYR A 131 -7.60 -1.19 11.58
N SER A 132 -8.75 -1.86 11.50
CA SER A 132 -10.01 -1.25 11.05
C SER A 132 -10.62 -0.37 12.12
N VAL A 133 -10.51 0.95 11.98
CA VAL A 133 -11.11 1.91 12.93
C VAL A 133 -12.64 1.79 12.98
N ASP A 134 -13.26 1.30 11.92
CA ASP A 134 -14.70 1.06 11.79
C ASP A 134 -15.13 -0.39 12.17
N LYS A 135 -14.25 -1.19 12.77
CA LYS A 135 -14.48 -2.58 13.17
C LYS A 135 -15.82 -2.79 13.87
N TRP A 136 -16.10 -2.01 14.90
CA TRP A 136 -17.31 -2.17 15.67
C TRP A 136 -18.58 -1.80 14.90
N TYR A 137 -18.50 -0.78 14.07
CA TYR A 137 -19.58 -0.40 13.16
C TYR A 137 -19.86 -1.52 12.15
N ARG A 138 -18.83 -2.13 11.56
CA ARG A 138 -18.95 -3.28 10.65
C ARG A 138 -19.65 -4.45 11.33
N LEU A 139 -19.18 -4.86 12.48
CA LEU A 139 -19.73 -5.98 13.23
C LEU A 139 -21.20 -5.74 13.61
N GLN A 140 -21.57 -4.52 14.02
CA GLN A 140 -22.95 -4.16 14.34
C GLN A 140 -23.89 -4.20 13.13
N ASN A 141 -23.37 -3.88 11.95
CA ASN A 141 -24.15 -3.86 10.70
C ASN A 141 -24.05 -5.19 9.91
N GLY A 142 -23.39 -6.20 10.43
CA GLY A 142 -23.19 -7.49 9.75
C GLY A 142 -22.29 -7.38 8.51
N TRP A 143 -21.39 -6.41 8.47
CA TRP A 143 -20.41 -6.25 7.41
C TRP A 143 -19.17 -7.11 7.68
N THR A 144 -18.46 -7.46 6.62
CA THR A 144 -17.25 -8.27 6.73
C THR A 144 -16.15 -7.51 7.48
N TRP A 145 -15.56 -8.19 8.46
CA TRP A 145 -14.34 -7.76 9.15
C TRP A 145 -13.42 -8.97 9.27
N PHE A 146 -12.12 -8.74 9.12
CA PHE A 146 -11.11 -9.80 9.11
C PHE A 146 -10.31 -9.78 10.41
N PRO A 147 -10.42 -10.81 11.28
CA PRO A 147 -9.73 -10.84 12.58
C PRO A 147 -8.20 -10.92 12.46
N ASN A 148 -7.70 -11.24 11.27
CA ASN A 148 -6.27 -11.35 10.92
C ASN A 148 -5.75 -10.14 10.13
N GLU A 149 -6.46 -9.00 10.20
CA GLU A 149 -6.16 -7.78 9.45
C GLU A 149 -4.77 -7.19 9.76
N GLN A 150 -4.32 -7.28 11.02
CA GLN A 150 -2.99 -6.85 11.45
C GLN A 150 -1.98 -8.01 11.39
N LEU A 151 -0.70 -7.68 11.37
CA LEU A 151 0.37 -8.66 11.64
C LEU A 151 0.32 -9.10 13.11
N THR A 152 0.44 -10.40 13.33
CA THR A 152 0.60 -10.96 14.67
C THR A 152 1.90 -10.50 15.30
N LEU A 153 2.01 -10.62 16.63
CA LEU A 153 3.27 -10.31 17.33
C LEU A 153 4.45 -11.11 16.76
N ARG A 154 4.24 -12.38 16.44
CA ARG A 154 5.30 -13.24 15.89
C ARG A 154 5.72 -12.80 14.48
N GLU A 155 4.78 -12.45 13.63
CA GLU A 155 5.09 -11.96 12.28
C GLU A 155 5.88 -10.64 12.34
N ARG A 156 5.48 -9.73 13.23
CA ARG A 156 6.22 -8.48 13.48
C ARG A 156 7.63 -8.72 13.97
N GLN A 157 7.82 -9.63 14.94
CA GLN A 157 9.14 -9.99 15.44
C GLN A 157 10.04 -10.62 14.36
N ASN A 158 9.48 -11.55 13.57
CA ASN A 158 10.22 -12.17 12.47
C ASN A 158 10.65 -11.14 11.42
N LEU A 159 9.74 -10.20 11.08
CA LEU A 159 10.06 -9.15 10.11
C LEU A 159 11.08 -8.17 10.68
N GLU A 160 10.95 -7.79 11.94
CA GLU A 160 11.92 -6.94 12.65
C GLU A 160 13.32 -7.56 12.68
N GLU A 161 13.46 -8.82 13.06
CA GLU A 161 14.75 -9.54 13.01
C GLU A 161 15.36 -9.55 11.61
N LEU A 162 14.51 -9.57 10.57
CA LEU A 162 14.97 -9.57 9.17
C LEU A 162 15.46 -8.20 8.71
N VAL A 163 14.94 -7.08 9.26
CA VAL A 163 15.12 -5.74 8.67
C VAL A 163 15.91 -4.76 9.51
N MET A 164 16.14 -5.04 10.81
CA MET A 164 16.85 -4.13 11.70
C MET A 164 18.23 -3.73 11.18
N ASP A 165 18.61 -2.49 11.40
CA ASP A 165 19.88 -1.88 10.99
C ASP A 165 20.14 -1.92 9.47
N GLN A 166 19.11 -2.15 8.65
CA GLN A 166 19.25 -2.18 7.20
C GLN A 166 18.79 -0.87 6.55
N HIS A 167 19.32 -0.64 5.34
CA HIS A 167 18.87 0.41 4.46
C HIS A 167 17.96 -0.17 3.37
N PHE A 168 16.87 0.55 3.08
CA PHE A 168 15.93 0.25 2.00
C PHE A 168 15.81 1.43 1.05
N ASN A 169 15.79 1.17 -0.26
CA ASN A 169 15.47 2.23 -1.21
C ASN A 169 13.99 2.61 -1.11
N LEU A 170 13.13 1.64 -0.78
CA LEU A 170 11.70 1.85 -0.73
C LEU A 170 11.09 1.06 0.43
N VAL A 171 10.20 1.69 1.17
CA VAL A 171 9.31 1.03 2.13
C VAL A 171 7.88 1.23 1.65
N LEU A 172 7.14 0.14 1.55
CA LEU A 172 5.74 0.13 1.15
C LEU A 172 4.92 -0.53 2.25
N SER A 173 4.00 0.20 2.83
CA SER A 173 3.13 -0.33 3.87
C SER A 173 1.67 0.03 3.60
N HIS A 174 0.73 -0.66 4.26
CA HIS A 174 -0.65 -0.23 4.18
C HIS A 174 -0.90 0.95 5.12
N THR A 175 -0.54 0.86 6.41
CA THR A 175 -0.59 1.98 7.35
C THR A 175 0.80 2.61 7.57
N CYS A 176 0.90 3.65 8.38
CA CYS A 176 2.12 4.45 8.58
C CYS A 176 2.67 4.38 10.02
N PRO A 177 3.90 4.88 10.28
CA PRO A 177 4.40 5.12 11.62
C PRO A 177 3.47 6.02 12.44
N TYR A 178 3.34 5.75 13.73
CA TYR A 178 2.44 6.47 14.64
C TYR A 178 2.71 7.98 14.66
N SER A 179 3.96 8.39 14.63
CA SER A 179 4.37 9.80 14.60
C SER A 179 4.00 10.52 13.29
N LYS A 180 3.69 9.75 12.24
CA LYS A 180 3.32 10.26 10.92
C LYS A 180 1.84 10.07 10.59
N MET A 181 1.03 9.67 11.59
CA MET A 181 -0.41 9.52 11.36
C MET A 181 -1.06 10.85 11.01
N PRO A 182 -1.91 10.91 9.98
CA PRO A 182 -2.56 12.14 9.50
C PRO A 182 -3.74 12.54 10.41
N THR A 183 -3.47 12.90 11.65
CA THR A 183 -4.49 13.18 12.67
C THR A 183 -5.43 14.34 12.32
N ASP A 184 -5.04 15.20 11.40
CA ASP A 184 -5.87 16.27 10.84
C ASP A 184 -7.00 15.76 9.94
N LEU A 185 -6.89 14.52 9.41
CA LEU A 185 -7.94 13.88 8.64
C LEU A 185 -8.96 13.11 9.50
N PHE A 186 -8.68 12.95 10.80
CA PHE A 186 -9.56 12.20 11.68
C PHE A 186 -10.88 12.93 11.91
N LEU A 187 -11.96 12.16 11.97
CA LEU A 187 -13.29 12.71 12.24
C LEU A 187 -13.33 13.37 13.63
N ARG A 188 -13.73 14.63 13.66
CA ARG A 188 -13.85 15.38 14.91
C ARG A 188 -14.92 14.75 15.81
N GLY A 189 -14.63 14.67 17.11
CA GLY A 189 -15.58 14.16 18.10
C GLY A 189 -15.68 12.63 18.20
N ILE A 190 -14.88 11.91 17.42
CA ILE A 190 -14.74 10.45 17.57
C ILE A 190 -13.63 10.16 18.59
N ASP A 191 -13.99 9.39 19.62
CA ASP A 191 -13.01 8.92 20.61
C ASP A 191 -12.03 7.92 19.99
N GLN A 192 -10.77 8.31 19.93
CA GLN A 192 -9.68 7.50 19.39
C GLN A 192 -9.08 6.53 20.43
N SER A 193 -9.51 6.59 21.70
CA SER A 193 -8.92 5.76 22.76
C SER A 193 -9.17 4.25 22.59
N SER A 194 -10.20 3.89 21.82
CA SER A 194 -10.54 2.49 21.50
C SER A 194 -9.85 1.95 20.23
N VAL A 195 -9.11 2.80 19.51
CA VAL A 195 -8.39 2.41 18.28
C VAL A 195 -7.11 1.69 18.66
N ASP A 196 -6.94 0.47 18.14
CA ASP A 196 -5.71 -0.28 18.32
C ASP A 196 -4.61 0.23 17.39
N SER A 197 -3.67 1.00 17.92
CA SER A 197 -2.52 1.55 17.20
C SER A 197 -1.26 0.67 17.30
N THR A 198 -1.42 -0.62 17.53
CA THR A 198 -0.28 -1.55 17.70
C THR A 198 0.60 -1.60 16.46
N MET A 199 0.02 -1.59 15.27
CA MET A 199 0.77 -1.60 14.00
C MET A 199 1.55 -0.30 13.82
N GLU A 200 0.90 0.84 14.00
CA GLU A 200 1.51 2.16 13.81
C GLU A 200 2.66 2.39 14.80
N ARG A 201 2.51 1.97 16.07
CA ARG A 201 3.58 2.07 17.08
C ARG A 201 4.75 1.16 16.78
N TRP A 202 4.49 -0.03 16.23
CA TRP A 202 5.54 -0.92 15.77
C TRP A 202 6.23 -0.36 14.53
N LEU A 203 5.51 0.26 13.60
CA LEU A 203 6.09 0.97 12.46
C LEU A 203 6.94 2.17 12.90
N ASP A 204 6.55 2.88 13.96
CA ASP A 204 7.38 3.92 14.59
C ASP A 204 8.70 3.35 15.10
N HIS A 205 8.67 2.15 15.72
CA HIS A 205 9.88 1.48 16.15
C HIS A 205 10.77 1.12 14.94
N LEU A 206 10.21 0.61 13.86
CA LEU A 206 10.98 0.34 12.64
C LEU A 206 11.56 1.63 12.04
N ASP A 207 10.78 2.70 11.95
CA ASP A 207 11.19 4.01 11.42
C ASP A 207 12.44 4.57 12.13
N ASN A 208 12.61 4.27 13.42
CA ASN A 208 13.77 4.67 14.22
C ASN A 208 14.98 3.72 14.10
N ASN A 209 14.79 2.53 13.52
CA ASN A 209 15.84 1.48 13.52
C ASN A 209 16.21 0.98 12.12
N ILE A 210 15.58 1.50 11.07
CA ILE A 210 15.98 1.28 9.68
C ILE A 210 16.29 2.62 9.01
N THR A 211 16.93 2.60 7.87
CA THR A 211 17.08 3.77 7.01
C THR A 211 16.41 3.53 5.66
N TYR A 212 15.87 4.57 5.05
CA TYR A 212 15.19 4.44 3.76
C TYR A 212 15.29 5.73 2.93
N ASP A 213 15.12 5.57 1.61
CA ASP A 213 15.08 6.71 0.68
C ASP A 213 13.65 7.24 0.52
N LEU A 214 12.64 6.35 0.53
CA LEU A 214 11.22 6.67 0.34
C LEU A 214 10.35 5.69 1.12
N TRP A 215 9.28 6.20 1.76
CA TRP A 215 8.23 5.39 2.39
C TRP A 215 6.85 5.81 1.88
N CYS A 216 6.11 4.87 1.28
CA CYS A 216 4.76 5.11 0.77
C CYS A 216 3.74 4.22 1.49
N TRP A 217 2.55 4.79 1.77
CA TRP A 217 1.46 4.05 2.41
C TRP A 217 0.07 4.49 1.91
N GLY A 218 -0.98 3.71 2.22
CA GLY A 218 -2.39 3.98 1.96
C GLY A 218 -3.20 4.26 3.23
N HIS A 219 -4.32 3.55 3.40
CA HIS A 219 -5.15 3.46 4.61
C HIS A 219 -5.93 4.71 5.00
N TYR A 220 -5.38 5.90 4.89
CA TYR A 220 -6.01 7.14 5.38
C TYR A 220 -6.76 7.93 4.31
N HIS A 221 -6.95 7.34 3.14
CA HIS A 221 -7.78 7.85 2.05
C HIS A 221 -7.44 9.28 1.62
N SER A 222 -6.16 9.57 1.42
CA SER A 222 -5.71 10.86 0.91
C SER A 222 -4.45 10.70 0.08
N ASP A 223 -4.30 11.55 -0.92
CA ASP A 223 -3.11 11.63 -1.77
C ASP A 223 -2.33 12.87 -1.38
N ARG A 224 -1.21 12.71 -0.64
CA ARG A 224 -0.36 13.85 -0.22
C ARG A 224 0.99 13.43 0.36
N VAL A 225 1.90 14.38 0.39
CA VAL A 225 3.15 14.29 1.15
C VAL A 225 2.85 14.48 2.65
N GLU A 226 3.33 13.56 3.49
CA GLU A 226 3.06 13.56 4.94
C GLU A 226 4.26 14.03 5.77
N ALA A 227 5.45 13.63 5.36
CA ALA A 227 6.72 13.98 6.00
C ALA A 227 7.84 13.90 4.95
N PRO A 228 9.08 14.37 5.24
CA PRO A 228 10.20 14.19 4.31
C PRO A 228 10.35 12.74 3.88
N ARG A 229 10.34 12.50 2.55
CA ARG A 229 10.43 11.17 1.93
C ARG A 229 9.28 10.21 2.29
N CYS A 230 8.14 10.76 2.70
CA CYS A 230 6.98 10.01 3.12
C CYS A 230 5.72 10.50 2.38
N GLU A 231 5.10 9.63 1.61
CA GLU A 231 3.91 9.95 0.82
C GLU A 231 2.77 8.98 1.05
N MET A 232 1.57 9.52 1.13
CA MET A 232 0.32 8.78 1.29
C MET A 232 -0.45 8.79 -0.02
N PHE A 233 -1.02 7.64 -0.36
CA PHE A 233 -1.73 7.42 -1.61
C PHE A 233 -3.15 6.91 -1.37
N MET A 234 -4.05 7.31 -2.24
CA MET A 234 -5.41 6.79 -2.36
C MET A 234 -5.72 6.44 -3.82
N HIS A 235 -6.28 7.37 -4.56
CA HIS A 235 -6.79 7.13 -5.92
C HIS A 235 -5.91 7.70 -7.04
N GLU A 236 -4.98 8.58 -6.71
CA GLU A 236 -4.02 9.09 -7.68
C GLU A 236 -2.83 8.11 -7.79
N ALA A 237 -2.55 7.66 -9.01
CA ALA A 237 -1.39 6.82 -9.26
C ALA A 237 -0.23 7.69 -9.74
N ASP A 238 0.95 7.50 -9.14
CA ASP A 238 2.15 8.23 -9.51
C ASP A 238 3.28 7.29 -9.91
N LEU A 239 4.14 7.73 -10.83
CA LEU A 239 5.28 6.96 -11.30
C LEU A 239 6.39 7.01 -10.23
N LEU A 240 6.91 5.86 -9.83
CA LEU A 240 7.92 5.76 -8.78
C LEU A 240 9.17 6.60 -9.07
N GLU A 241 9.63 6.63 -10.33
CA GLU A 241 10.75 7.45 -10.75
C GLU A 241 10.48 8.96 -10.56
N ASP A 242 9.24 9.42 -10.78
CA ASP A 242 8.85 10.82 -10.60
C ASP A 242 8.80 11.18 -9.11
N ILE A 243 8.28 10.25 -8.25
CA ILE A 243 8.31 10.41 -6.79
C ILE A 243 9.76 10.54 -6.29
N GLU A 244 10.64 9.63 -6.73
CA GLU A 244 12.06 9.67 -6.36
C GLU A 244 12.77 10.93 -6.84
N ALA A 245 12.45 11.38 -8.07
CA ALA A 245 13.02 12.61 -8.62
C ALA A 245 12.58 13.85 -7.82
N ARG A 246 11.33 13.87 -7.38
CA ARG A 246 10.77 14.89 -6.49
C ARG A 246 11.56 15.00 -5.19
N TRP A 247 11.84 13.88 -4.55
CA TRP A 247 12.57 13.85 -3.28
C TRP A 247 14.07 14.14 -3.44
N ARG A 248 14.70 13.73 -4.55
CA ARG A 248 16.07 14.18 -4.86
C ARG A 248 16.13 15.69 -4.98
N ARG A 249 15.19 16.29 -5.73
CA ARG A 249 15.13 17.76 -5.89
C ARG A 249 14.89 18.45 -4.55
N TYR A 250 13.95 17.95 -3.72
CA TYR A 250 13.73 18.49 -2.39
C TYR A 250 14.99 18.46 -1.51
N ASN A 251 15.73 17.37 -1.51
CA ASN A 251 16.98 17.25 -0.76
C ASN A 251 18.08 18.22 -1.25
N GLU A 252 18.05 18.60 -2.52
CA GLU A 252 19.03 19.52 -3.13
C GLU A 252 18.64 21.00 -2.94
N THR A 253 17.35 21.32 -2.96
CA THR A 253 16.84 22.70 -3.06
C THR A 253 16.00 23.15 -1.88
N GLY A 254 15.49 22.22 -1.07
CA GLY A 254 14.48 22.50 -0.04
C GLY A 254 13.07 22.76 -0.60
N GLU A 255 12.86 22.60 -1.93
CA GLU A 255 11.60 22.96 -2.60
C GLU A 255 10.85 21.73 -3.09
N LEU A 256 9.55 21.64 -2.75
CA LEU A 256 8.58 20.76 -3.40
C LEU A 256 7.81 21.52 -4.48
N ASP A 257 7.26 20.76 -5.44
CA ASP A 257 6.38 21.34 -6.45
C ASP A 257 5.09 21.84 -5.79
N TRP A 258 4.74 23.09 -6.08
CA TRP A 258 3.61 23.82 -5.43
C TRP A 258 2.23 23.16 -5.62
N TRP A 259 2.08 22.31 -6.63
CA TRP A 259 0.83 21.59 -6.93
C TRP A 259 0.66 20.28 -6.16
N ILE A 260 1.70 19.83 -5.43
CA ILE A 260 1.66 18.60 -4.65
C ILE A 260 0.99 18.90 -3.30
N PRO A 261 -0.10 18.20 -2.95
CA PRO A 261 -0.71 18.33 -1.64
C PRO A 261 0.28 17.94 -0.54
N VAL A 262 0.40 18.77 0.48
CA VAL A 262 1.25 18.50 1.66
C VAL A 262 0.45 18.61 2.94
N SER A 263 0.80 17.79 3.94
CA SER A 263 0.14 17.81 5.24
C SER A 263 0.42 19.09 6.01
N PRO A 264 -0.46 19.46 6.98
CA PRO A 264 -0.19 20.56 7.89
C PRO A 264 1.08 20.37 8.74
N LEU A 265 1.39 19.12 9.08
CA LEU A 265 2.61 18.76 9.79
C LEU A 265 3.86 19.08 8.98
N PHE A 266 3.89 18.64 7.72
CA PHE A 266 5.04 18.87 6.84
C PHE A 266 5.22 20.35 6.51
N LYS A 267 4.12 21.10 6.31
CA LYS A 267 4.20 22.57 6.14
C LYS A 267 4.92 23.27 7.30
N LYS A 268 4.59 22.88 8.54
CA LYS A 268 5.26 23.43 9.73
C LYS A 268 6.75 23.09 9.78
N LEU A 269 7.13 21.91 9.36
CA LEU A 269 8.54 21.51 9.27
C LEU A 269 9.30 22.37 8.25
N MET A 270 8.74 22.58 7.06
CA MET A 270 9.32 23.44 6.02
C MET A 270 9.46 24.91 6.42
N GLU A 271 8.56 25.42 7.28
CA GLU A 271 8.60 26.81 7.78
C GLU A 271 9.60 27.01 8.94
N SER A 272 10.10 25.93 9.54
CA SER A 272 11.00 25.95 10.70
C SER A 272 12.49 25.80 10.36
N GLU A 273 12.80 25.46 9.12
CA GLU A 273 14.16 25.41 8.53
C GLU A 273 14.51 26.73 7.84
#